data_3b064330d46c71fb5f9c9f344d1f9235
#
_entry.id   3b064330d46c71fb5f9c9f344d1f9235
#
_cell.length_a   1.000
_cell.length_b   1.000
_cell.length_c   1.000
_cell.angle_alpha   90.00
_cell.angle_beta   90.00
_cell.angle_gamma   90.00
#
_symmetry.space_group_name_H-M   'P 1'
#
loop_
_entity.id
_entity.type
_entity.pdbx_description
1 polymer ?
#
loop_
_entity_poly.entity_id
_entity_poly.type
_entity_poly.pdbx_seq_one_letter_code
_entity_poly.pdbx_strand_id
1 'polypeptide(L)'
;MSQTRWLILLLGLAHCWCAASAQDVVLVANKGVQISQISNADLRAIFMGEKTRFADGSRAVPVTLKGGAVHEVFLKNHLDESPGEFRAQWRKEVFTGQGAMPKAFDSESALIEYVAATPGAVGYVSRISPQDKVKCLVAIK
;
A
#
# COMPACT_ATOMS: atom_id res chain seq x y z
N MET A 1 -45.04 49.28 -12.58
CA MET A 1 -44.78 48.40 -11.43
C MET A 1 -44.06 47.14 -11.94
N SER A 2 -42.78 47.16 -11.95
CA SER A 2 -41.96 46.03 -12.38
C SER A 2 -41.51 45.26 -11.17
N GLN A 3 -42.01 44.04 -11.05
CA GLN A 3 -41.55 43.09 -10.09
C GLN A 3 -40.31 42.40 -10.68
N THR A 4 -39.16 42.90 -10.34
CA THR A 4 -37.90 42.24 -10.75
C THR A 4 -37.66 41.04 -9.83
N ARG A 5 -38.02 39.86 -10.28
CA ARG A 5 -37.73 38.59 -9.60
C ARG A 5 -36.24 38.28 -9.83
N TRP A 6 -35.46 38.46 -8.80
CA TRP A 6 -34.08 37.99 -8.75
C TRP A 6 -34.09 36.48 -8.58
N LEU A 7 -33.85 35.76 -9.64
CA LEU A 7 -33.51 34.35 -9.61
C LEU A 7 -32.07 34.23 -9.14
N ILE A 8 -31.88 33.97 -7.86
CA ILE A 8 -30.58 33.58 -7.33
C ILE A 8 -30.38 32.13 -7.76
N LEU A 9 -29.62 31.95 -8.81
CA LEU A 9 -29.06 30.66 -9.19
C LEU A 9 -28.00 30.29 -8.15
N LEU A 10 -28.41 29.52 -7.14
CA LEU A 10 -27.50 28.80 -6.29
C LEU A 10 -26.82 27.72 -7.13
N LEU A 11 -25.67 28.07 -7.71
CA LEU A 11 -24.73 27.05 -8.18
C LEU A 11 -24.24 26.30 -6.93
N GLY A 12 -24.87 25.17 -6.68
CA GLY A 12 -24.37 24.19 -5.73
C GLY A 12 -23.05 23.65 -6.29
N LEU A 13 -21.94 24.19 -5.82
CA LEU A 13 -20.66 23.52 -5.90
C LEU A 13 -20.80 22.20 -5.13
N ALA A 14 -21.10 21.15 -5.85
CA ALA A 14 -20.94 19.82 -5.34
C ALA A 14 -19.43 19.62 -5.11
N HIS A 15 -18.99 19.96 -3.93
CA HIS A 15 -17.70 19.52 -3.45
C HIS A 15 -17.79 18.00 -3.33
N CYS A 16 -17.33 17.31 -4.34
CA CYS A 16 -17.07 15.89 -4.25
C CYS A 16 -15.94 15.74 -3.22
N TRP A 17 -16.31 15.66 -1.96
CA TRP A 17 -15.42 15.16 -0.94
C TRP A 17 -15.24 13.69 -1.24
N CYS A 18 -14.19 13.35 -1.98
CA CYS A 18 -13.58 12.06 -1.84
C CYS A 18 -13.12 12.01 -0.39
N ALA A 19 -14.00 11.54 0.49
CA ALA A 19 -13.60 11.09 1.78
C ALA A 19 -12.72 9.87 1.53
N ALA A 20 -11.40 10.10 1.36
CA ALA A 20 -10.42 9.07 1.57
C ALA A 20 -10.71 8.55 2.97
N SER A 21 -11.30 7.38 3.08
CA SER A 21 -11.53 6.80 4.39
C SER A 21 -10.16 6.73 5.05
N ALA A 22 -10.06 7.12 6.32
CA ALA A 22 -8.82 7.11 7.10
C ALA A 22 -8.20 5.69 7.20
N GLN A 23 -8.78 4.70 6.51
CA GLN A 23 -8.44 3.29 6.50
C GLN A 23 -7.85 2.81 5.17
N ASP A 24 -7.67 3.70 4.19
CA ASP A 24 -7.03 3.31 2.94
C ASP A 24 -5.51 3.42 3.06
N VAL A 25 -4.83 2.42 2.55
CA VAL A 25 -3.38 2.42 2.42
C VAL A 25 -3.00 2.55 0.94
N VAL A 26 -1.87 3.18 0.69
CA VAL A 26 -1.28 3.31 -0.63
C VAL A 26 -0.17 2.29 -0.77
N LEU A 27 -0.23 1.46 -1.80
CA LEU A 27 0.85 0.55 -2.15
C LEU A 27 1.92 1.33 -2.89
N VAL A 28 3.16 1.21 -2.43
CA VAL A 28 4.31 1.89 -3.04
C VAL A 28 5.33 0.86 -3.51
N ALA A 29 5.97 1.16 -4.62
CA ALA A 29 7.01 0.31 -5.18
C ALA A 29 8.18 1.15 -5.69
N ASN A 30 9.33 0.52 -5.81
CA ASN A 30 10.47 1.12 -6.48
C ASN A 30 10.08 1.50 -7.92
N LYS A 31 10.56 2.65 -8.40
CA LYS A 31 10.25 3.14 -9.76
C LYS A 31 10.66 2.19 -10.88
N GLY A 32 11.63 1.31 -10.62
CA GLY A 32 12.06 0.28 -11.57
C GLY A 32 11.09 -0.89 -11.71
N VAL A 33 10.10 -1.03 -10.84
CA VAL A 33 9.06 -2.05 -10.94
C VAL A 33 8.19 -1.75 -12.16
N GLN A 34 8.07 -2.70 -13.08
CA GLN A 34 7.41 -2.49 -14.37
C GLN A 34 5.88 -2.61 -14.31
N ILE A 35 5.35 -3.34 -13.33
CA ILE A 35 3.90 -3.49 -13.18
C ILE A 35 3.28 -2.22 -12.60
N SER A 36 2.05 -1.92 -12.99
CA SER A 36 1.24 -0.82 -12.44
C SER A 36 0.13 -1.31 -11.53
N GLN A 37 -0.23 -2.58 -11.67
CA GLN A 37 -1.31 -3.23 -10.93
C GLN A 37 -0.80 -4.54 -10.36
N ILE A 38 -1.35 -4.93 -9.22
CA ILE A 38 -1.07 -6.19 -8.58
C ILE A 38 -2.38 -6.79 -8.05
N SER A 39 -2.60 -8.07 -8.27
CA SER A 39 -3.76 -8.74 -7.69
C SER A 39 -3.59 -8.88 -6.18
N ASN A 40 -4.68 -8.85 -5.43
CA ASN A 40 -4.62 -9.13 -3.99
C ASN A 40 -4.04 -10.51 -3.70
N ALA A 41 -4.28 -11.49 -4.56
CA ALA A 41 -3.69 -12.82 -4.42
C ALA A 41 -2.16 -12.80 -4.54
N ASP A 42 -1.61 -12.08 -5.53
CA ASP A 42 -0.16 -11.93 -5.70
C ASP A 42 0.45 -11.10 -4.57
N LEU A 43 -0.22 -10.02 -4.18
CA LEU A 43 0.23 -9.19 -3.08
C LEU A 43 0.33 -10.00 -1.78
N ARG A 44 -0.71 -10.77 -1.46
CA ARG A 44 -0.70 -11.67 -0.32
C ARG A 44 0.43 -12.70 -0.42
N ALA A 45 0.57 -13.35 -1.55
CA ALA A 45 1.60 -14.37 -1.76
C ALA A 45 3.02 -13.81 -1.57
N ILE A 46 3.27 -12.60 -2.04
CA ILE A 46 4.57 -11.91 -1.87
C ILE A 46 4.81 -11.57 -0.39
N PHE A 47 3.84 -10.96 0.26
CA PHE A 47 3.99 -10.55 1.66
C PHE A 47 3.96 -11.73 2.64
N MET A 48 3.38 -12.86 2.26
CA MET A 48 3.37 -14.08 3.07
C MET A 48 4.54 -15.03 2.76
N GLY A 49 5.43 -14.65 1.85
CA GLY A 49 6.62 -15.44 1.52
C GLY A 49 6.40 -16.59 0.54
N GLU A 50 5.22 -16.72 -0.01
CA GLU A 50 4.87 -17.77 -0.97
C GLU A 50 5.44 -17.50 -2.38
N LYS A 51 5.57 -16.22 -2.74
CA LYS A 51 6.16 -15.76 -3.99
C LYS A 51 7.28 -14.77 -3.74
N THR A 52 8.33 -14.87 -4.56
CA THR A 52 9.48 -13.95 -4.51
C THR A 52 9.57 -13.08 -5.77
N ARG A 53 8.58 -13.17 -6.66
CA ARG A 53 8.57 -12.45 -7.93
C ARG A 53 7.19 -11.89 -8.21
N PHE A 54 7.19 -10.75 -8.91
CA PHE A 54 5.98 -10.20 -9.51
C PHE A 54 5.52 -11.04 -10.71
N ALA A 55 4.30 -10.74 -11.22
CA ALA A 55 3.72 -11.45 -12.36
C ALA A 55 4.57 -11.39 -13.63
N ASP A 56 5.36 -10.31 -13.81
CA ASP A 56 6.28 -10.15 -14.93
C ASP A 56 7.60 -10.92 -14.78
N GLY A 57 7.77 -11.66 -13.68
CA GLY A 57 8.99 -12.42 -13.38
C GLY A 57 10.08 -11.64 -12.67
N SER A 58 9.95 -10.33 -12.50
CA SER A 58 10.92 -9.53 -11.76
C SER A 58 10.87 -9.81 -10.26
N ARG A 59 12.00 -9.62 -9.59
CA ARG A 59 12.12 -9.88 -8.16
C ARG A 59 11.26 -8.93 -7.36
N ALA A 60 10.54 -9.45 -6.37
CA ALA A 60 9.77 -8.70 -5.41
C ALA A 60 10.45 -8.72 -4.03
N VAL A 61 10.60 -7.55 -3.43
CA VAL A 61 11.19 -7.38 -2.08
C VAL A 61 10.14 -6.71 -1.20
N PRO A 62 9.32 -7.48 -0.47
CA PRO A 62 8.32 -6.88 0.42
C PRO A 62 8.98 -6.24 1.63
N VAL A 63 8.46 -5.08 2.03
CA VAL A 63 8.87 -4.38 3.25
C VAL A 63 7.62 -3.97 4.03
N THR A 64 7.74 -3.90 5.34
CA THR A 64 6.61 -3.66 6.23
C THR A 64 6.90 -2.54 7.22
N LEU A 65 5.86 -2.04 7.85
CA LEU A 65 5.98 -1.26 9.08
C LEU A 65 6.02 -2.22 10.27
N LYS A 66 6.68 -1.82 11.35
CA LYS A 66 6.76 -2.63 12.58
C LYS A 66 5.42 -2.74 13.31
N GLY A 67 4.53 -1.77 13.12
CA GLY A 67 3.22 -1.74 13.75
C GLY A 67 2.47 -0.46 13.41
N GLY A 68 1.39 -0.19 14.15
CA GLY A 68 0.56 0.98 13.99
C GLY A 68 -0.67 0.74 13.12
N ALA A 69 -1.53 1.76 13.04
CA ALA A 69 -2.82 1.66 12.37
C ALA A 69 -2.70 1.32 10.88
N VAL A 70 -1.74 1.94 10.19
CA VAL A 70 -1.52 1.69 8.76
C VAL A 70 -1.12 0.24 8.49
N HIS A 71 -0.26 -0.31 9.34
CA HIS A 71 0.15 -1.71 9.27
C HIS A 71 -1.04 -2.66 9.48
N GLU A 72 -1.85 -2.40 10.50
CA GLU A 72 -3.02 -3.22 10.81
C GLU A 72 -4.05 -3.19 9.69
N VAL A 73 -4.31 -2.01 9.13
CA VAL A 73 -5.24 -1.84 8.01
C VAL A 73 -4.74 -2.58 6.76
N PHE A 74 -3.46 -2.46 6.45
CA PHE A 74 -2.86 -3.18 5.33
C PHE A 74 -3.03 -4.70 5.48
N LEU A 75 -2.66 -5.23 6.63
CA LEU A 75 -2.77 -6.67 6.89
C LEU A 75 -4.22 -7.15 6.75
N LYS A 76 -5.15 -6.44 7.35
CA LYS A 76 -6.57 -6.81 7.31
C LYS A 76 -7.15 -6.72 5.90
N ASN A 77 -6.93 -5.62 5.20
CA ASN A 77 -7.58 -5.34 3.92
C ASN A 77 -6.95 -6.08 2.75
N HIS A 78 -5.65 -6.31 2.78
CA HIS A 78 -4.92 -6.92 1.66
C HIS A 78 -4.46 -8.35 1.93
N LEU A 79 -4.17 -8.70 3.16
CA LEU A 79 -3.67 -10.04 3.51
C LEU A 79 -4.68 -10.88 4.28
N ASP A 80 -5.76 -10.29 4.78
CA ASP A 80 -6.74 -10.94 5.65
C ASP A 80 -6.08 -11.59 6.88
N GLU A 81 -5.17 -10.85 7.49
CA GLU A 81 -4.37 -11.29 8.62
C GLU A 81 -4.39 -10.27 9.75
N SER A 82 -4.23 -10.73 10.97
CA SER A 82 -3.88 -9.89 12.12
C SER A 82 -2.35 -9.73 12.21
N PRO A 83 -1.84 -8.72 12.93
CA PRO A 83 -0.40 -8.62 13.18
C PRO A 83 0.22 -9.86 13.84
N GLY A 84 -0.53 -10.50 14.74
CA GLY A 84 -0.08 -11.75 15.39
C GLY A 84 0.02 -12.92 14.43
N GLU A 85 -0.99 -13.11 13.58
CA GLU A 85 -1.00 -14.15 12.55
C GLU A 85 0.12 -13.95 11.54
N PHE A 86 0.33 -12.72 11.10
CA PHE A 86 1.40 -12.37 10.19
C PHE A 86 2.78 -12.69 10.78
N ARG A 87 3.04 -12.32 12.03
CA ARG A 87 4.28 -12.65 12.72
C ARG A 87 4.46 -14.16 12.90
N ALA A 88 3.39 -14.87 13.22
CA ALA A 88 3.43 -16.33 13.40
C ALA A 88 3.76 -17.04 12.08
N GLN A 89 3.18 -16.61 10.98
CA GLN A 89 3.48 -17.14 9.65
C GLN A 89 4.94 -16.95 9.29
N TRP A 90 5.49 -15.76 9.46
CA TRP A 90 6.89 -15.49 9.13
C TRP A 90 7.86 -16.21 10.08
N ARG A 91 7.51 -16.34 11.35
CA ARG A 91 8.30 -17.15 12.29
C ARG A 91 8.41 -18.60 11.80
N LYS A 92 7.31 -19.14 11.28
CA LYS A 92 7.28 -20.48 10.69
C LYS A 92 8.16 -20.54 9.43
N GLU A 93 8.03 -19.59 8.52
CA GLU A 93 8.82 -19.54 7.28
C GLU A 93 10.33 -19.44 7.57
N VAL A 94 10.73 -18.61 8.50
CA VAL A 94 12.13 -18.46 8.93
C VAL A 94 12.63 -19.75 9.58
N PHE A 95 11.83 -20.34 10.47
CA PHE A 95 12.20 -21.58 11.19
C PHE A 95 12.39 -22.77 10.24
N THR A 96 11.57 -22.89 9.21
CA THR A 96 11.68 -23.96 8.20
C THR A 96 12.74 -23.68 7.12
N GLY A 97 13.39 -22.52 7.16
CA GLY A 97 14.39 -22.12 6.17
C GLY A 97 13.82 -21.71 4.80
N GLN A 98 12.50 -21.51 4.69
CA GLN A 98 11.82 -21.17 3.45
C GLN A 98 11.98 -19.69 3.05
N GLY A 99 12.35 -18.83 3.99
CA GLY A 99 12.50 -17.41 3.68
C GLY A 99 13.06 -16.60 4.83
N ALA A 100 13.34 -15.33 4.55
CA ALA A 100 13.73 -14.34 5.53
C ALA A 100 12.55 -13.38 5.78
N MET A 101 12.34 -13.00 7.02
CA MET A 101 11.29 -12.04 7.38
C MET A 101 11.48 -10.72 6.61
N PRO A 102 10.42 -10.12 6.07
CA PRO A 102 10.50 -8.80 5.43
C PRO A 102 11.11 -7.78 6.37
N LYS A 103 11.92 -6.89 5.80
CA LYS A 103 12.47 -5.78 6.57
C LYS A 103 11.34 -4.88 7.06
N ALA A 104 11.36 -4.51 8.33
CA ALA A 104 10.34 -3.70 8.97
C ALA A 104 10.91 -2.35 9.40
N PHE A 105 10.10 -1.31 9.25
CA PHE A 105 10.50 0.08 9.51
C PHE A 105 9.64 0.71 10.61
N ASP A 106 10.25 1.61 11.37
CA ASP A 106 9.57 2.34 12.44
C ASP A 106 8.68 3.48 11.91
N SER A 107 8.97 3.98 10.70
CA SER A 107 8.25 5.10 10.11
C SER A 107 7.97 4.89 8.62
N GLU A 108 6.92 5.54 8.13
CA GLU A 108 6.61 5.54 6.70
C GLU A 108 7.70 6.23 5.89
N SER A 109 8.32 7.28 6.40
CA SER A 109 9.44 7.97 5.73
C SER A 109 10.62 7.03 5.49
N ALA A 110 11.00 6.27 6.50
CA ALA A 110 12.10 5.30 6.38
C ALA A 110 11.75 4.18 5.39
N LEU A 111 10.51 3.71 5.39
CA LEU A 111 10.02 2.73 4.43
C LEU A 111 10.11 3.27 3.00
N ILE A 112 9.63 4.49 2.77
CA ILE A 112 9.66 5.15 1.45
C ILE A 112 11.11 5.30 0.95
N GLU A 113 12.02 5.74 1.80
CA GLU A 113 13.45 5.87 1.44
C GLU A 113 14.04 4.53 1.00
N TYR A 114 13.74 3.48 1.74
CA TYR A 114 14.23 2.15 1.41
C TYR A 114 13.64 1.63 0.09
N VAL A 115 12.34 1.79 -0.11
CA VAL A 115 11.66 1.39 -1.35
C VAL A 115 12.23 2.16 -2.55
N ALA A 116 12.48 3.47 -2.39
CA ALA A 116 13.07 4.28 -3.45
C ALA A 116 14.47 3.82 -3.85
N ALA A 117 15.26 3.32 -2.90
CA ALA A 117 16.65 2.92 -3.10
C ALA A 117 16.82 1.44 -3.47
N THR A 118 15.80 0.62 -3.32
CA THR A 118 15.91 -0.85 -3.46
C THR A 118 15.12 -1.34 -4.66
N PRO A 119 15.79 -1.85 -5.71
CA PRO A 119 15.10 -2.42 -6.87
C PRO A 119 14.16 -3.57 -6.46
N GLY A 120 12.93 -3.54 -6.97
CA GLY A 120 11.93 -4.56 -6.68
C GLY A 120 11.19 -4.41 -5.35
N ALA A 121 11.54 -3.40 -4.55
CA ALA A 121 10.89 -3.19 -3.25
C ALA A 121 9.43 -2.77 -3.42
N VAL A 122 8.59 -3.31 -2.56
CA VAL A 122 7.16 -3.01 -2.47
C VAL A 122 6.75 -2.92 -1.00
N GLY A 123 5.96 -1.93 -0.69
CA GLY A 123 5.48 -1.67 0.67
C GLY A 123 4.17 -0.91 0.65
N TYR A 124 3.83 -0.32 1.76
CA TYR A 124 2.58 0.43 1.94
C TYR A 124 2.78 1.58 2.92
N VAL A 125 2.05 2.64 2.68
CA VAL A 125 2.04 3.85 3.52
C VAL A 125 0.63 4.43 3.55
N SER A 126 0.39 5.41 4.41
CA SER A 126 -0.91 6.10 4.45
C SER A 126 -1.12 7.02 3.25
N ARG A 127 -0.04 7.63 2.76
CA ARG A 127 -0.05 8.54 1.61
C ARG A 127 1.36 8.76 1.10
N ILE A 128 1.46 9.23 -0.14
CA ILE A 128 2.72 9.67 -0.75
C ILE A 128 2.63 11.15 -1.08
N SER A 129 3.79 11.80 -1.18
CA SER A 129 3.92 13.16 -1.67
C SER A 129 4.61 13.19 -3.04
N PRO A 130 4.48 14.30 -3.81
CA PRO A 130 5.14 14.41 -5.11
C PRO A 130 6.68 14.31 -5.06
N GLN A 131 7.28 14.58 -3.90
CA GLN A 131 8.72 14.48 -3.70
C GLN A 131 9.20 13.05 -3.46
N ASP A 132 8.30 12.15 -3.14
CA ASP A 132 8.64 10.76 -2.89
C ASP A 132 9.06 10.06 -4.19
N LYS A 133 10.22 9.43 -4.17
CA LYS A 133 10.82 8.79 -5.35
C LYS A 133 10.36 7.35 -5.52
N VAL A 134 9.08 7.12 -5.33
CA VAL A 134 8.43 5.83 -5.45
C VAL A 134 7.23 5.93 -6.40
N LYS A 135 6.73 4.80 -6.84
CA LYS A 135 5.49 4.74 -7.63
C LYS A 135 4.39 4.07 -6.83
N CYS A 136 3.15 4.38 -7.18
CA CYS A 136 1.98 3.67 -6.64
C CYS A 136 1.69 2.43 -7.45
N LEU A 137 1.25 1.37 -6.77
CA LEU A 137 0.62 0.21 -7.39
C LEU A 137 -0.86 0.22 -7.06
N VAL A 138 -1.67 -0.24 -7.99
CA VAL A 138 -3.11 -0.42 -7.80
C VAL A 138 -3.38 -1.88 -7.49
N ALA A 139 -3.98 -2.14 -6.33
CA ALA A 139 -4.43 -3.49 -5.98
C ALA A 139 -5.74 -3.78 -6.71
N ILE A 140 -5.80 -4.92 -7.38
CA ILE A 140 -7.00 -5.39 -8.07
C ILE A 140 -7.44 -6.74 -7.49
N LYS A 141 -8.72 -6.98 -7.56
CA LYS A 141 -9.31 -8.24 -7.07
C LYS A 141 -9.01 -9.41 -7.99
#